data_d2dce2664cf2733223309a36b372c1c0
#
_entry.id   d2dce2664cf2733223309a36b372c1c0
#
_cell.length_a   1.000
_cell.length_b   1.000
_cell.length_c   1.000
_cell.angle_alpha   90.00
_cell.angle_beta   90.00
_cell.angle_gamma   90.00
#
_symmetry.space_group_name_H-M   'P 1'
#
loop_
_entity.id
_entity.type
_entity.pdbx_description
1 polymer ?
#
loop_
_entity_poly.entity_id
_entity_poly.type
_entity_poly.pdbx_seq_one_letter_code
_entity_poly.pdbx_strand_id
1 'polypeptide(L)'
;MEECGDLIDDVTAAMLIVGELGRQHVKISGLSGPSTLFSFFGKVISIVPPREFTRKDGEKGWVAHLILGDETGQVRAVLWDEKAAAAAEIETGDVLEVIGKHTGKQGPDIAVLALRKAPCEIDCGASVHPRFTPPERKDLSLRVLYLAEPRTITRRDGSPAELVEGGVTDGVRVTRMVSWQPALFDAILPGMTIRARGALVKARNTGVEYVIDEKSEVLAEDHEIPFRFSGLDEVCADGSWSVEGEITQIQPVRAFTSRDGREGHVRNLVISEDTARARVVLWGDRALLPLVRGDRVSLYNAQLKTGRTGDPELHIGAGGFIAAHPAGRPEAIVMEGTVIVTREGTFLDNGADRFLISGDLPHGQEIRVEGMRSGERITPASVEILRKDTGKLCSLLAELAGTR
;
A
#
# COMPACT_ATOMS: atom_id res chain seq x y z
N MET A 1 38.57 7.77 -24.04
CA MET A 1 38.92 7.08 -22.77
C MET A 1 40.23 6.25 -22.87
N GLU A 2 40.83 6.15 -24.01
CA GLU A 2 42.11 5.41 -24.18
C GLU A 2 43.38 6.26 -24.01
N GLU A 3 43.26 7.59 -23.86
CA GLU A 3 44.45 8.47 -23.78
C GLU A 3 44.91 8.82 -22.35
N CYS A 4 44.17 8.46 -21.29
CA CYS A 4 44.54 8.73 -19.90
C CYS A 4 44.69 7.43 -19.08
N GLY A 5 45.26 6.39 -19.66
CA GLY A 5 45.43 5.12 -18.96
C GLY A 5 46.11 5.27 -17.59
N ASP A 6 45.55 4.61 -16.58
CA ASP A 6 46.04 4.36 -15.19
C ASP A 6 46.53 5.54 -14.33
N LEU A 7 46.32 6.79 -14.74
CA LEU A 7 46.79 7.97 -14.00
C LEU A 7 45.68 8.71 -13.23
N ILE A 8 44.39 8.39 -13.46
CA ILE A 8 43.27 9.10 -12.88
C ILE A 8 42.26 8.09 -12.31
N ASP A 9 41.94 8.18 -11.03
CA ASP A 9 40.92 7.35 -10.43
C ASP A 9 39.52 7.67 -11.00
N ASP A 10 38.59 6.71 -10.89
CA ASP A 10 37.23 6.80 -11.42
C ASP A 10 36.46 8.06 -10.94
N VAL A 11 36.78 8.55 -9.73
CA VAL A 11 36.18 9.75 -9.14
C VAL A 11 36.67 11.00 -9.88
N THR A 12 37.94 11.11 -10.09
CA THR A 12 38.57 12.23 -10.83
C THR A 12 38.11 12.24 -12.29
N ALA A 13 38.04 11.06 -12.94
CA ALA A 13 37.51 10.93 -14.29
C ALA A 13 36.04 11.36 -14.38
N ALA A 14 35.21 10.94 -13.44
CA ALA A 14 33.78 11.33 -13.39
C ALA A 14 33.62 12.84 -13.17
N MET A 15 34.47 13.45 -12.35
CA MET A 15 34.45 14.90 -12.09
C MET A 15 34.87 15.71 -13.29
N LEU A 16 35.92 15.24 -14.04
CA LEU A 16 36.35 15.87 -15.29
C LEU A 16 35.24 15.84 -16.34
N ILE A 17 34.57 14.70 -16.52
CA ILE A 17 33.45 14.55 -17.46
C ILE A 17 32.29 15.50 -17.11
N VAL A 18 31.95 15.65 -15.84
CA VAL A 18 30.90 16.57 -15.39
C VAL A 18 31.30 18.01 -15.64
N GLY A 19 32.57 18.37 -15.41
CA GLY A 19 33.14 19.70 -15.72
C GLY A 19 33.12 20.01 -17.21
N GLU A 20 33.53 19.10 -18.07
CA GLU A 20 33.53 19.23 -19.53
C GLU A 20 32.12 19.35 -20.10
N LEU A 21 31.12 18.68 -19.49
CA LEU A 21 29.73 18.80 -19.88
C LEU A 21 29.09 20.14 -19.43
N GLY A 22 29.85 21.03 -18.80
CA GLY A 22 29.37 22.34 -18.31
C GLY A 22 28.27 22.25 -17.27
N ARG A 23 28.15 21.10 -16.58
CA ARG A 23 27.10 20.90 -15.56
C ARG A 23 27.56 21.48 -14.24
N GLN A 24 26.86 22.51 -13.78
CA GLN A 24 27.07 23.11 -12.46
C GLN A 24 26.47 22.19 -11.38
N HIS A 25 27.04 22.30 -10.14
CA HIS A 25 26.42 21.66 -8.98
C HIS A 25 24.98 22.16 -8.80
N VAL A 26 24.07 21.23 -8.63
CA VAL A 26 22.66 21.54 -8.38
C VAL A 26 22.36 21.38 -6.89
N LYS A 27 21.37 22.10 -6.41
CA LYS A 27 20.84 21.89 -5.06
C LYS A 27 19.98 20.61 -5.01
N ILE A 28 19.84 20.03 -3.80
CA ILE A 28 19.09 18.78 -3.61
C ILE A 28 17.64 18.89 -4.11
N SER A 29 16.99 20.06 -3.97
CA SER A 29 15.66 20.31 -4.54
C SER A 29 15.62 20.22 -6.08
N GLY A 30 16.75 20.48 -6.76
CA GLY A 30 16.89 20.39 -8.21
C GLY A 30 17.17 18.99 -8.76
N LEU A 31 17.38 17.99 -7.89
CA LEU A 31 17.63 16.60 -8.30
C LEU A 31 16.41 15.91 -8.94
N SER A 32 15.23 16.54 -8.93
CA SER A 32 13.99 16.00 -9.51
C SER A 32 13.88 16.18 -11.04
N GLY A 33 14.87 16.74 -11.70
CA GLY A 33 14.85 17.02 -13.14
C GLY A 33 15.06 15.78 -14.03
N PRO A 34 14.85 15.92 -15.34
CA PRO A 34 15.02 14.84 -16.31
C PRO A 34 16.49 14.45 -16.55
N SER A 35 17.42 15.07 -15.86
CA SER A 35 18.84 14.76 -16.00
C SER A 35 19.15 13.35 -15.55
N THR A 36 19.97 12.65 -16.32
CA THR A 36 20.43 11.29 -15.99
C THR A 36 21.62 11.30 -15.05
N LEU A 37 22.32 12.45 -14.93
CA LEU A 37 23.51 12.61 -14.10
C LEU A 37 23.45 13.93 -13.35
N PHE A 38 23.74 13.89 -12.04
CA PHE A 38 23.74 15.05 -11.14
C PHE A 38 25.08 15.18 -10.44
N SER A 39 25.50 16.44 -10.20
CA SER A 39 26.58 16.79 -9.28
C SER A 39 26.03 17.73 -8.23
N PHE A 40 26.29 17.46 -6.94
CA PHE A 40 25.77 18.25 -5.82
C PHE A 40 26.65 18.11 -4.58
N PHE A 41 26.55 19.07 -3.68
CA PHE A 41 27.12 18.97 -2.33
C PHE A 41 26.02 18.62 -1.34
N GLY A 42 26.33 17.74 -0.37
CA GLY A 42 25.41 17.36 0.68
C GLY A 42 26.14 17.07 1.99
N LYS A 43 25.60 17.58 3.09
CA LYS A 43 26.06 17.24 4.43
C LYS A 43 25.49 15.90 4.85
N VAL A 44 26.32 15.03 5.40
CA VAL A 44 25.92 13.71 5.90
C VAL A 44 25.08 13.89 7.17
N ILE A 45 23.80 13.54 7.08
CA ILE A 45 22.85 13.60 8.19
C ILE A 45 22.79 12.27 8.92
N SER A 46 22.83 11.17 8.17
CA SER A 46 22.74 9.82 8.71
C SER A 46 23.43 8.82 7.80
N ILE A 47 23.97 7.78 8.41
CA ILE A 47 24.68 6.70 7.74
C ILE A 47 24.01 5.37 8.11
N VAL A 48 23.63 4.59 7.09
CA VAL A 48 23.25 3.20 7.28
C VAL A 48 24.44 2.34 6.87
N PRO A 49 25.00 1.56 7.79
CA PRO A 49 26.23 0.79 7.56
C PRO A 49 26.12 -0.14 6.36
N PRO A 50 27.26 -0.53 5.76
CA PRO A 50 27.30 -1.52 4.70
C PRO A 50 26.65 -2.85 5.13
N ARG A 51 25.81 -3.40 4.26
CA ARG A 51 25.23 -4.74 4.42
C ARG A 51 25.43 -5.57 3.16
N GLU A 52 25.66 -6.85 3.35
CA GLU A 52 25.71 -7.82 2.26
C GLU A 52 24.31 -8.09 1.70
N PHE A 53 24.21 -8.30 0.41
CA PHE A 53 23.00 -8.78 -0.27
C PHE A 53 23.37 -9.71 -1.41
N THR A 54 22.46 -10.61 -1.80
CA THR A 54 22.65 -11.49 -2.94
C THR A 54 21.98 -10.88 -4.17
N ARG A 55 22.72 -10.79 -5.28
CA ARG A 55 22.22 -10.33 -6.57
C ARG A 55 21.37 -11.40 -7.25
N LYS A 56 20.67 -11.02 -8.33
CA LYS A 56 19.83 -11.97 -9.09
C LYS A 56 20.61 -13.11 -9.76
N ASP A 57 21.86 -12.88 -10.04
CA ASP A 57 22.81 -13.86 -10.61
C ASP A 57 23.46 -14.76 -9.55
N GLY A 58 23.12 -14.58 -8.28
CA GLY A 58 23.66 -15.33 -7.14
C GLY A 58 24.96 -14.75 -6.55
N GLU A 59 25.53 -13.71 -7.16
CA GLU A 59 26.72 -13.04 -6.62
C GLU A 59 26.39 -12.21 -5.38
N LYS A 60 27.37 -12.10 -4.47
CA LYS A 60 27.29 -11.25 -3.29
C LYS A 60 27.69 -9.83 -3.65
N GLY A 61 26.94 -8.88 -3.13
CA GLY A 61 27.23 -7.46 -3.26
C GLY A 61 27.09 -6.75 -1.92
N TRP A 62 27.60 -5.54 -1.85
CA TRP A 62 27.48 -4.67 -0.68
C TRP A 62 26.66 -3.43 -1.00
N VAL A 63 25.88 -2.96 -0.05
CA VAL A 63 25.12 -1.73 -0.18
C VAL A 63 25.15 -0.95 1.13
N ALA A 64 25.44 0.36 1.04
CA ALA A 64 25.32 1.32 2.13
C ALA A 64 24.42 2.48 1.68
N HIS A 65 23.85 3.20 2.64
CA HIS A 65 23.04 4.36 2.35
C HIS A 65 23.48 5.54 3.20
N LEU A 66 23.54 6.72 2.57
CA LEU A 66 23.74 7.99 3.25
C LEU A 66 22.50 8.84 3.07
N ILE A 67 22.10 9.55 4.10
CA ILE A 67 21.16 10.66 3.99
C ILE A 67 21.99 11.93 3.90
N LEU A 68 21.90 12.60 2.78
CA LEU A 68 22.59 13.84 2.49
C LEU A 68 21.58 15.00 2.48
N GLY A 69 21.96 16.14 3.05
CA GLY A 69 21.12 17.33 3.10
C GLY A 69 21.86 18.59 2.69
N ASP A 70 21.10 19.54 2.19
CA ASP A 70 21.49 20.94 2.03
C ASP A 70 20.37 21.84 2.55
N GLU A 71 20.47 23.14 2.35
CA GLU A 71 19.45 24.11 2.76
C GLU A 71 18.11 23.95 2.01
N THR A 72 18.07 23.17 0.92
CA THR A 72 16.89 23.02 0.05
C THR A 72 16.17 21.68 0.25
N GLY A 73 16.84 20.68 0.84
CA GLY A 73 16.21 19.38 1.03
C GLY A 73 17.15 18.28 1.50
N GLN A 74 16.64 17.06 1.43
CA GLN A 74 17.40 15.84 1.73
C GLN A 74 17.20 14.81 0.64
N VAL A 75 18.24 13.99 0.41
CA VAL A 75 18.24 12.91 -0.56
C VAL A 75 18.93 11.67 0.01
N ARG A 76 18.45 10.49 -0.36
CA ARG A 76 19.13 9.23 -0.05
C ARG A 76 20.13 8.91 -1.15
N ALA A 77 21.40 8.84 -0.80
CA ALA A 77 22.48 8.38 -1.64
C ALA A 77 22.74 6.89 -1.37
N VAL A 78 22.76 6.10 -2.43
CA VAL A 78 22.96 4.64 -2.38
C VAL A 78 24.36 4.33 -2.92
N LEU A 79 25.17 3.71 -2.07
CA LEU A 79 26.53 3.29 -2.38
C LEU A 79 26.53 1.77 -2.60
N TRP A 80 27.09 1.33 -3.70
CA TRP A 80 27.18 -0.07 -4.07
C TRP A 80 28.62 -0.56 -4.03
N ASP A 81 28.84 -1.79 -3.58
CA ASP A 81 30.07 -2.56 -3.64
C ASP A 81 31.28 -1.82 -3.03
N GLU A 82 32.29 -1.51 -3.81
CA GLU A 82 33.49 -0.79 -3.35
C GLU A 82 33.15 0.56 -2.70
N LYS A 83 32.15 1.27 -3.25
CA LYS A 83 31.70 2.53 -2.68
C LYS A 83 30.96 2.35 -1.35
N ALA A 84 30.33 1.19 -1.14
CA ALA A 84 29.71 0.88 0.16
C ALA A 84 30.78 0.73 1.25
N ALA A 85 31.99 0.25 0.93
CA ALA A 85 33.09 0.19 1.88
C ALA A 85 33.57 1.60 2.31
N ALA A 86 33.54 2.58 1.40
CA ALA A 86 33.90 3.97 1.71
C ALA A 86 32.97 4.62 2.76
N ALA A 87 31.77 4.07 2.98
CA ALA A 87 30.88 4.55 4.04
C ALA A 87 31.46 4.40 5.45
N ALA A 88 32.46 3.52 5.64
CA ALA A 88 33.16 3.37 6.92
C ALA A 88 34.10 4.55 7.26
N GLU A 89 34.50 5.32 6.25
CA GLU A 89 35.39 6.47 6.38
C GLU A 89 34.64 7.82 6.46
N ILE A 90 33.31 7.75 6.35
CA ILE A 90 32.42 8.91 6.34
C ILE A 90 31.78 9.05 7.71
N GLU A 91 31.76 10.26 8.24
CA GLU A 91 31.13 10.59 9.52
C GLU A 91 29.91 11.50 9.34
N THR A 92 28.98 11.42 10.28
CA THR A 92 27.87 12.37 10.34
C THR A 92 28.38 13.78 10.54
N GLY A 93 27.97 14.70 9.69
CA GLY A 93 28.45 16.07 9.65
C GLY A 93 29.45 16.35 8.54
N ASP A 94 30.08 15.34 7.96
CA ASP A 94 30.92 15.51 6.77
C ASP A 94 30.11 16.13 5.62
N VAL A 95 30.75 16.97 4.82
CA VAL A 95 30.17 17.45 3.56
C VAL A 95 30.81 16.67 2.41
N LEU A 96 29.98 16.11 1.58
CA LEU A 96 30.38 15.32 0.42
C LEU A 96 30.02 16.04 -0.88
N GLU A 97 30.94 16.07 -1.81
CA GLU A 97 30.66 16.32 -3.20
C GLU A 97 30.32 14.99 -3.85
N VAL A 98 29.14 14.90 -4.46
CA VAL A 98 28.55 13.65 -4.97
C VAL A 98 28.22 13.80 -6.43
N ILE A 99 28.62 12.83 -7.24
CA ILE A 99 28.12 12.59 -8.58
C ILE A 99 27.27 11.33 -8.55
N GLY A 100 26.05 11.42 -9.05
CA GLY A 100 25.14 10.31 -9.04
C GLY A 100 24.04 10.39 -10.08
N LYS A 101 23.28 9.32 -10.19
CA LYS A 101 22.11 9.20 -11.05
C LYS A 101 20.94 8.64 -10.27
N HIS A 102 19.71 8.87 -10.74
CA HIS A 102 18.55 8.24 -10.13
C HIS A 102 18.60 6.71 -10.18
N THR A 103 18.19 6.06 -9.07
CA THR A 103 18.00 4.60 -9.03
C THR A 103 16.68 4.24 -9.70
N GLY A 104 16.65 4.14 -11.04
CA GLY A 104 15.45 3.86 -11.82
C GLY A 104 14.85 5.10 -12.47
N LYS A 105 13.79 4.93 -13.28
CA LYS A 105 13.26 5.98 -14.16
C LYS A 105 12.70 7.23 -13.43
N GLN A 106 12.41 7.17 -12.13
CA GLN A 106 11.93 8.30 -11.29
C GLN A 106 12.05 7.99 -9.78
N GLY A 107 13.03 7.22 -9.33
CA GLY A 107 13.23 6.96 -7.89
C GLY A 107 13.76 8.19 -7.16
N PRO A 108 13.38 8.42 -5.91
CA PRO A 108 13.90 9.55 -5.10
C PRO A 108 15.35 9.33 -4.67
N ASP A 109 15.92 8.16 -4.92
CA ASP A 109 17.25 7.78 -4.48
C ASP A 109 18.28 8.04 -5.57
N ILE A 110 19.46 8.46 -5.16
CA ILE A 110 20.60 8.68 -6.05
C ILE A 110 21.61 7.53 -5.89
N ALA A 111 21.84 6.78 -6.95
CA ALA A 111 22.98 5.86 -7.02
C ALA A 111 24.26 6.69 -7.17
N VAL A 112 25.16 6.55 -6.22
CA VAL A 112 26.42 7.28 -6.19
C VAL A 112 27.39 6.65 -7.20
N LEU A 113 27.89 7.45 -8.11
CA LEU A 113 28.91 7.08 -9.08
C LEU A 113 30.31 7.47 -8.57
N ALA A 114 30.43 8.66 -7.97
CA ALA A 114 31.64 9.15 -7.35
C ALA A 114 31.27 10.02 -6.13
N LEU A 115 32.15 10.04 -5.14
CA LEU A 115 32.02 10.91 -3.97
C LEU A 115 33.42 11.27 -3.43
N ARG A 116 33.52 12.47 -2.84
CA ARG A 116 34.69 12.88 -2.05
C ARG A 116 34.28 13.83 -0.95
N LYS A 117 35.09 13.91 0.11
CA LYS A 117 34.89 14.92 1.17
C LYS A 117 35.21 16.31 0.62
N ALA A 118 34.35 17.27 0.88
CA ALA A 118 34.50 18.64 0.45
C ALA A 118 34.87 19.55 1.67
N PRO A 119 35.82 20.48 1.51
CA PRO A 119 36.23 21.36 2.59
C PRO A 119 35.29 22.59 2.72
N CYS A 120 33.98 22.36 2.67
CA CYS A 120 32.98 23.42 2.82
C CYS A 120 32.00 23.06 3.92
N GLU A 121 31.35 24.05 4.50
CA GLU A 121 30.26 23.86 5.44
C GLU A 121 28.93 24.07 4.76
N ILE A 122 27.94 23.21 5.09
CA ILE A 122 26.56 23.35 4.65
C ILE A 122 25.67 23.44 5.88
N ASP A 123 24.87 24.49 5.95
CA ASP A 123 23.83 24.61 6.97
C ASP A 123 22.54 23.95 6.45
N CYS A 124 22.23 22.80 7.01
CA CYS A 124 20.95 22.14 6.78
C CYS A 124 19.95 22.74 7.76
N GLY A 125 19.20 23.77 7.35
CA GLY A 125 18.22 24.44 8.18
C GLY A 125 17.31 23.46 8.93
N ALA A 126 16.94 23.78 10.15
CA ALA A 126 16.10 22.96 11.04
C ALA A 126 14.70 22.59 10.51
N SER A 127 14.31 23.12 9.35
CA SER A 127 12.98 22.97 8.75
C SER A 127 12.86 21.84 7.71
N VAL A 128 13.94 21.16 7.40
CA VAL A 128 13.88 20.07 6.45
C VAL A 128 13.45 18.80 7.18
N HIS A 129 12.15 18.53 7.18
CA HIS A 129 11.63 17.25 7.64
C HIS A 129 12.36 16.13 6.88
N PRO A 130 13.03 15.20 7.57
CA PRO A 130 13.77 14.14 6.91
C PRO A 130 12.80 13.28 6.11
N ARG A 131 12.85 13.37 4.78
CA ARG A 131 12.12 12.44 3.89
C ARG A 131 12.57 10.98 4.10
N PHE A 132 13.70 10.79 4.77
CA PHE A 132 14.32 9.51 5.06
C PHE A 132 14.82 9.49 6.49
N THR A 133 13.91 9.29 7.44
CA THR A 133 14.32 8.88 8.79
C THR A 133 14.77 7.42 8.72
N PRO A 134 15.95 7.05 9.24
CA PRO A 134 16.30 5.64 9.40
C PRO A 134 15.16 4.94 10.15
N PRO A 135 14.83 3.71 9.77
CA PRO A 135 13.78 2.99 10.44
C PRO A 135 14.16 2.82 11.92
N GLU A 136 13.42 3.49 12.79
CA GLU A 136 13.60 3.46 14.24
C GLU A 136 12.75 2.34 14.84
N ARG A 137 13.29 1.63 15.83
CA ARG A 137 12.50 0.68 16.61
C ARG A 137 11.93 1.35 17.84
N LYS A 138 10.66 1.13 18.08
CA LYS A 138 9.93 1.69 19.24
C LYS A 138 9.07 0.63 19.90
N ASP A 139 8.88 0.80 21.19
CA ASP A 139 7.84 0.11 21.92
C ASP A 139 6.58 0.96 21.83
N LEU A 140 5.51 0.37 21.34
CA LEU A 140 4.25 1.05 21.05
C LEU A 140 3.11 0.33 21.77
N SER A 141 2.22 1.10 22.39
CA SER A 141 0.92 0.63 22.84
C SER A 141 -0.13 1.05 21.81
N LEU A 142 -0.85 0.11 21.22
CA LEU A 142 -1.70 0.33 20.07
C LEU A 142 -3.02 -0.45 20.22
N ARG A 143 -4.14 0.20 19.93
CA ARG A 143 -5.43 -0.50 19.78
C ARG A 143 -5.55 -0.99 18.33
N VAL A 144 -5.87 -2.28 18.16
CA VAL A 144 -6.15 -2.87 16.85
C VAL A 144 -7.57 -2.49 16.44
N LEU A 145 -7.71 -1.80 15.31
CA LEU A 145 -9.00 -1.38 14.77
C LEU A 145 -9.49 -2.32 13.67
N TYR A 146 -8.56 -2.81 12.88
CA TYR A 146 -8.80 -3.72 11.76
C TYR A 146 -7.64 -4.68 11.63
N LEU A 147 -7.92 -5.92 11.32
CA LEU A 147 -6.94 -6.95 11.03
C LEU A 147 -7.41 -7.74 9.81
N ALA A 148 -6.59 -7.78 8.76
CA ALA A 148 -6.88 -8.57 7.58
C ALA A 148 -6.50 -10.03 7.81
N GLU A 149 -7.14 -10.94 7.08
CA GLU A 149 -6.70 -12.33 7.00
C GLU A 149 -5.24 -12.41 6.52
N PRO A 150 -4.44 -13.35 7.08
CA PRO A 150 -3.09 -13.59 6.59
C PRO A 150 -3.08 -13.93 5.10
N ARG A 151 -2.11 -13.37 4.37
CA ARG A 151 -1.96 -13.65 2.95
C ARG A 151 -0.52 -13.97 2.58
N THR A 152 -0.35 -14.88 1.63
CA THR A 152 0.95 -15.21 1.07
C THR A 152 1.31 -14.23 -0.04
N ILE A 153 2.52 -13.69 0.01
CA ILE A 153 3.08 -12.87 -1.05
C ILE A 153 4.42 -13.45 -1.50
N THR A 154 4.82 -13.14 -2.72
CA THR A 154 6.16 -13.49 -3.23
C THR A 154 7.13 -12.34 -2.95
N ARG A 155 8.22 -12.64 -2.22
CA ARG A 155 9.30 -11.70 -1.98
C ARG A 155 10.06 -11.41 -3.27
N ARG A 156 10.92 -10.38 -3.25
CA ARG A 156 11.76 -10.01 -4.42
C ARG A 156 12.72 -11.10 -4.85
N ASP A 157 13.13 -11.98 -3.94
CA ASP A 157 13.99 -13.15 -4.18
C ASP A 157 13.22 -14.38 -4.70
N GLY A 158 11.90 -14.26 -4.90
CA GLY A 158 11.02 -15.34 -5.36
C GLY A 158 10.50 -16.25 -4.23
N SER A 159 10.95 -16.09 -2.98
CA SER A 159 10.46 -16.90 -1.87
C SER A 159 9.05 -16.48 -1.43
N PRO A 160 8.17 -17.43 -1.03
CA PRO A 160 6.90 -17.09 -0.43
C PRO A 160 7.10 -16.53 0.98
N ALA A 161 6.25 -15.60 1.38
CA ALA A 161 6.20 -15.08 2.73
C ALA A 161 4.76 -14.77 3.11
N GLU A 162 4.40 -15.08 4.33
CA GLU A 162 3.11 -14.71 4.88
C GLU A 162 3.18 -13.33 5.53
N LEU A 163 2.12 -12.58 5.39
CA LEU A 163 1.97 -11.31 6.09
C LEU A 163 0.52 -11.09 6.52
N VAL A 164 0.38 -10.34 7.60
CA VAL A 164 -0.88 -9.78 8.08
C VAL A 164 -0.80 -8.25 8.01
N GLU A 165 -1.87 -7.62 7.57
CA GLU A 165 -2.02 -6.16 7.57
C GLU A 165 -3.10 -5.76 8.56
N GLY A 166 -2.89 -4.63 9.25
CA GLY A 166 -3.86 -4.09 10.17
C GLY A 166 -3.88 -2.56 10.21
N GLY A 167 -5.00 -2.04 10.66
CA GLY A 167 -5.16 -0.65 11.07
C GLY A 167 -5.10 -0.56 12.59
N VAL A 168 -4.21 0.24 13.13
CA VAL A 168 -4.02 0.41 14.57
C VAL A 168 -4.07 1.89 14.95
N THR A 169 -4.35 2.19 16.21
CA THR A 169 -4.32 3.56 16.73
C THR A 169 -3.55 3.65 18.04
N ASP A 170 -2.85 4.76 18.22
CA ASP A 170 -2.25 5.20 19.49
C ASP A 170 -3.19 6.13 20.29
N GLY A 171 -4.45 6.26 19.84
CA GLY A 171 -5.45 7.19 20.39
C GLY A 171 -5.45 8.57 19.72
N VAL A 172 -4.44 8.88 18.90
CA VAL A 172 -4.30 10.17 18.21
C VAL A 172 -4.53 10.01 16.71
N ARG A 173 -3.95 8.96 16.11
CA ARG A 173 -4.04 8.72 14.66
C ARG A 173 -4.20 7.24 14.36
N VAL A 174 -4.78 6.96 13.21
CA VAL A 174 -4.84 5.61 12.64
C VAL A 174 -3.63 5.39 11.75
N THR A 175 -2.91 4.29 11.98
CA THR A 175 -1.66 3.96 11.28
C THR A 175 -1.75 2.54 10.72
N ARG A 176 -1.18 2.32 9.55
CA ARG A 176 -1.03 0.99 8.98
C ARG A 176 0.02 0.20 9.74
N MET A 177 -0.33 -1.03 10.11
CA MET A 177 0.58 -2.03 10.66
C MET A 177 0.74 -3.19 9.67
N VAL A 178 1.95 -3.71 9.54
CA VAL A 178 2.27 -4.89 8.73
C VAL A 178 3.09 -5.83 9.58
N SER A 179 2.67 -7.08 9.70
CA SER A 179 3.44 -8.12 10.36
C SER A 179 3.87 -9.19 9.38
N TRP A 180 5.15 -9.58 9.46
CA TRP A 180 5.74 -10.72 8.76
C TRP A 180 5.68 -12.00 9.60
N GLN A 181 5.01 -11.94 10.73
CA GLN A 181 4.77 -13.03 11.65
C GLN A 181 3.28 -13.11 12.00
N PRO A 182 2.44 -13.66 11.11
CA PRO A 182 0.99 -13.74 11.32
C PRO A 182 0.62 -14.43 12.62
N ALA A 183 1.34 -15.46 13.01
CA ALA A 183 1.08 -16.22 14.24
C ALA A 183 1.08 -15.39 15.54
N LEU A 184 1.76 -14.23 15.55
CA LEU A 184 1.69 -13.32 16.70
C LEU A 184 0.30 -12.67 16.88
N PHE A 185 -0.56 -12.76 15.86
CA PHE A 185 -1.88 -12.15 15.82
C PHE A 185 -3.03 -13.16 15.89
N ASP A 186 -2.77 -14.46 16.02
CA ASP A 186 -3.81 -15.51 16.06
C ASP A 186 -4.84 -15.31 17.19
N ALA A 187 -4.40 -14.74 18.32
CA ALA A 187 -5.27 -14.45 19.47
C ALA A 187 -5.68 -12.97 19.56
N ILE A 188 -5.28 -12.13 18.61
CA ILE A 188 -5.55 -10.71 18.63
C ILE A 188 -6.78 -10.39 17.79
N LEU A 189 -7.75 -9.74 18.41
CA LEU A 189 -9.00 -9.34 17.76
C LEU A 189 -9.09 -7.81 17.64
N PRO A 190 -9.81 -7.29 16.63
CA PRO A 190 -10.18 -5.89 16.59
C PRO A 190 -10.82 -5.43 17.90
N GLY A 191 -10.41 -4.28 18.39
CA GLY A 191 -10.82 -3.73 19.69
C GLY A 191 -9.80 -3.95 20.81
N MET A 192 -8.93 -4.96 20.72
CA MET A 192 -7.89 -5.22 21.72
C MET A 192 -6.76 -4.20 21.64
N THR A 193 -6.16 -3.90 22.79
CA THR A 193 -4.91 -3.14 22.88
C THR A 193 -3.73 -4.10 22.97
N ILE A 194 -2.67 -3.81 22.21
CA ILE A 194 -1.43 -4.58 22.18
C ILE A 194 -0.23 -3.70 22.51
N ARG A 195 0.77 -4.27 23.15
CA ARG A 195 2.11 -3.72 23.22
C ARG A 195 2.98 -4.38 22.17
N ALA A 196 3.37 -3.60 21.17
CA ALA A 196 4.33 -4.00 20.16
C ALA A 196 5.73 -3.51 20.58
N ARG A 197 6.57 -4.42 21.10
CA ARG A 197 7.95 -4.11 21.48
C ARG A 197 8.86 -4.23 20.29
N GLY A 198 9.78 -3.30 20.14
CA GLY A 198 10.76 -3.29 19.06
C GLY A 198 10.14 -3.14 17.68
N ALA A 199 8.91 -2.62 17.55
CA ALA A 199 8.26 -2.35 16.28
C ALA A 199 9.06 -1.36 15.43
N LEU A 200 9.26 -1.68 14.15
CA LEU A 200 10.01 -0.84 13.23
C LEU A 200 9.09 0.26 12.67
N VAL A 201 9.44 1.51 12.91
CA VAL A 201 8.69 2.68 12.42
C VAL A 201 9.26 3.10 11.08
N LYS A 202 8.47 2.98 10.00
CA LYS A 202 8.88 3.37 8.65
C LYS A 202 8.10 4.58 8.16
N ALA A 203 8.81 5.61 7.71
CA ALA A 203 8.19 6.69 6.98
C ALA A 203 7.79 6.21 5.57
N ARG A 204 6.59 6.57 5.13
CA ARG A 204 6.03 6.31 3.80
C ARG A 204 5.51 7.62 3.21
N ASN A 205 5.33 7.69 1.91
CA ASN A 205 4.73 8.86 1.26
C ASN A 205 3.31 9.18 1.79
N THR A 206 2.62 8.18 2.32
CA THR A 206 1.26 8.29 2.89
C THR A 206 1.24 8.41 4.41
N GLY A 207 2.38 8.65 5.05
CA GLY A 207 2.49 8.74 6.51
C GLY A 207 3.46 7.73 7.10
N VAL A 208 3.16 7.23 8.30
CA VAL A 208 3.96 6.25 9.03
C VAL A 208 3.37 4.85 8.87
N GLU A 209 4.22 3.85 8.83
CA GLU A 209 3.86 2.43 8.85
C GLU A 209 4.61 1.75 10.00
N TYR A 210 3.91 0.95 10.79
CA TYR A 210 4.52 0.09 11.79
C TYR A 210 4.75 -1.30 11.22
N VAL A 211 5.98 -1.82 11.37
CA VAL A 211 6.33 -3.15 10.89
C VAL A 211 6.75 -4.02 12.08
N ILE A 212 6.05 -5.14 12.22
CA ILE A 212 6.33 -6.18 13.19
C ILE A 212 7.12 -7.28 12.45
N ASP A 213 8.35 -7.47 12.84
CA ASP A 213 9.26 -8.46 12.24
C ASP A 213 9.77 -9.46 13.30
N GLU A 214 10.71 -10.30 12.95
CA GLU A 214 11.31 -11.32 13.82
C GLU A 214 12.02 -10.78 15.09
N LYS A 215 12.28 -9.47 15.14
CA LYS A 215 12.87 -8.79 16.31
C LYS A 215 11.82 -8.08 17.17
N SER A 216 10.56 -8.26 16.85
CA SER A 216 9.44 -7.63 17.52
C SER A 216 8.66 -8.64 18.35
N GLU A 217 8.08 -8.18 19.45
CA GLU A 217 7.16 -8.94 20.30
C GLU A 217 5.80 -8.26 20.34
N VAL A 218 4.73 -9.06 20.38
CA VAL A 218 3.35 -8.56 20.52
C VAL A 218 2.73 -9.18 21.77
N LEU A 219 2.27 -8.34 22.68
CA LEU A 219 1.61 -8.74 23.92
C LEU A 219 0.27 -8.04 24.01
N ALA A 220 -0.78 -8.76 24.41
CA ALA A 220 -2.06 -8.11 24.73
C ALA A 220 -1.92 -7.26 26.01
N GLU A 221 -2.55 -6.11 26.03
CA GLU A 221 -2.62 -5.21 27.20
C GLU A 221 -4.06 -5.08 27.68
N ASP A 222 -4.22 -5.00 29.02
CA ASP A 222 -5.52 -4.98 29.68
C ASP A 222 -6.01 -3.53 29.94
N HIS A 223 -5.82 -2.66 28.95
CA HIS A 223 -6.36 -1.30 28.97
C HIS A 223 -6.88 -0.94 27.59
N GLU A 224 -7.83 -0.01 27.55
CA GLU A 224 -8.43 0.44 26.31
C GLU A 224 -7.87 1.79 25.88
N ILE A 225 -7.33 1.84 24.65
CA ILE A 225 -6.98 3.11 24.00
C ILE A 225 -8.26 3.65 23.35
N PRO A 226 -8.68 4.89 23.65
CA PRO A 226 -9.91 5.45 23.11
C PRO A 226 -9.80 5.62 21.59
N PHE A 227 -10.88 5.28 20.90
CA PHE A 227 -11.05 5.52 19.47
C PHE A 227 -12.55 5.76 19.20
N ARG A 228 -12.83 6.76 18.36
CA ARG A 228 -14.17 7.00 17.82
C ARG A 228 -14.10 7.26 16.32
N PHE A 229 -15.14 6.88 15.61
CA PHE A 229 -15.37 7.37 14.27
C PHE A 229 -15.82 8.83 14.31
N SER A 230 -15.45 9.59 13.30
CA SER A 230 -16.00 10.91 13.05
C SER A 230 -17.33 10.77 12.31
N GLY A 231 -18.28 11.67 12.57
CA GLY A 231 -19.48 11.77 11.75
C GLY A 231 -19.14 12.20 10.32
N LEU A 232 -19.96 11.78 9.35
CA LEU A 232 -19.76 12.20 7.96
C LEU A 232 -19.90 13.71 7.76
N ASP A 233 -20.66 14.38 8.62
CA ASP A 233 -20.83 15.84 8.66
C ASP A 233 -19.62 16.59 9.25
N GLU A 234 -18.77 15.90 10.02
CA GLU A 234 -17.51 16.46 10.55
C GLU A 234 -16.40 16.51 9.50
N VAL A 235 -16.55 15.77 8.38
CA VAL A 235 -15.52 15.64 7.35
C VAL A 235 -15.45 16.89 6.47
N CYS A 236 -14.57 17.82 6.82
CA CYS A 236 -14.54 19.14 6.17
C CYS A 236 -13.16 19.68 5.78
N ALA A 237 -12.06 19.03 6.22
CA ALA A 237 -10.71 19.51 5.99
C ALA A 237 -9.80 18.42 5.43
N ASP A 238 -8.76 18.81 4.69
CA ASP A 238 -7.72 17.91 4.23
C ASP A 238 -7.13 17.12 5.40
N GLY A 239 -6.98 15.82 5.22
CA GLY A 239 -6.48 14.94 6.28
C GLY A 239 -6.95 13.51 6.16
N SER A 240 -6.72 12.77 7.23
CA SER A 240 -7.12 11.37 7.39
C SER A 240 -8.34 11.28 8.29
N TRP A 241 -9.35 10.59 7.82
CA TRP A 241 -10.63 10.42 8.52
C TRP A 241 -10.94 8.95 8.72
N SER A 242 -11.54 8.64 9.86
CA SER A 242 -12.16 7.33 10.09
C SER A 242 -13.63 7.52 10.32
N VAL A 243 -14.45 6.95 9.45
CA VAL A 243 -15.90 7.17 9.40
C VAL A 243 -16.65 5.88 9.19
N GLU A 244 -17.92 5.84 9.55
CA GLU A 244 -18.81 4.74 9.25
C GLU A 244 -19.99 5.21 8.39
N GLY A 245 -20.64 4.27 7.73
CA GLY A 245 -21.85 4.56 6.98
C GLY A 245 -22.38 3.34 6.24
N GLU A 246 -23.62 3.46 5.76
CA GLU A 246 -24.25 2.45 4.92
C GLU A 246 -24.00 2.74 3.45
N ILE A 247 -23.64 1.72 2.66
CA ILE A 247 -23.46 1.84 1.20
C ILE A 247 -24.83 2.04 0.55
N THR A 248 -25.11 3.24 0.07
CA THR A 248 -26.35 3.58 -0.64
C THR A 248 -26.23 3.43 -2.14
N GLN A 249 -25.03 3.62 -2.68
CA GLN A 249 -24.72 3.44 -4.09
C GLN A 249 -23.34 2.80 -4.23
N ILE A 250 -23.19 1.91 -5.22
CA ILE A 250 -21.93 1.27 -5.53
C ILE A 250 -21.80 1.11 -7.05
N GLN A 251 -20.64 1.46 -7.59
CA GLN A 251 -20.34 1.31 -9.01
C GLN A 251 -19.52 0.04 -9.26
N PRO A 252 -19.56 -0.50 -10.48
CA PRO A 252 -18.68 -1.58 -10.88
C PRO A 252 -17.21 -1.22 -10.78
N VAL A 253 -16.36 -2.22 -10.52
CA VAL A 253 -14.90 -2.06 -10.53
C VAL A 253 -14.42 -1.68 -11.93
N ARG A 254 -13.56 -0.67 -12.00
CA ARG A 254 -12.89 -0.26 -13.24
C ARG A 254 -11.41 -0.56 -13.14
N ALA A 255 -10.86 -1.21 -14.15
CA ALA A 255 -9.43 -1.32 -14.34
C ALA A 255 -8.88 -0.03 -14.96
N PHE A 256 -7.68 0.36 -14.61
CA PHE A 256 -6.94 1.46 -15.22
C PHE A 256 -5.45 1.12 -15.29
N THR A 257 -4.75 1.77 -16.20
CA THR A 257 -3.28 1.69 -16.26
C THR A 257 -2.71 2.99 -15.72
N SER A 258 -1.85 2.89 -14.71
CA SER A 258 -1.15 4.03 -14.13
C SER A 258 -0.10 4.60 -15.10
N ARG A 259 0.41 5.80 -14.84
CA ARG A 259 1.40 6.46 -15.71
C ARG A 259 2.71 5.68 -15.86
N ASP A 260 3.03 4.83 -14.90
CA ASP A 260 4.19 3.93 -14.87
C ASP A 260 3.88 2.54 -15.48
N GLY A 261 2.73 2.39 -16.16
CA GLY A 261 2.35 1.19 -16.90
C GLY A 261 1.80 0.05 -16.04
N ARG A 262 1.54 0.27 -14.75
CA ARG A 262 0.98 -0.75 -13.86
C ARG A 262 -0.54 -0.77 -13.96
N GLU A 263 -1.09 -1.97 -14.02
CA GLU A 263 -2.53 -2.15 -13.89
C GLU A 263 -2.99 -1.90 -12.45
N GLY A 264 -4.14 -1.27 -12.31
CA GLY A 264 -4.77 -1.00 -11.03
C GLY A 264 -6.28 -1.08 -11.13
N HIS A 265 -6.94 -1.08 -9.98
CA HIS A 265 -8.40 -1.10 -9.87
C HIS A 265 -8.89 0.10 -9.08
N VAL A 266 -10.06 0.60 -9.45
CA VAL A 266 -10.75 1.67 -8.74
C VAL A 266 -12.23 1.35 -8.69
N ARG A 267 -12.88 1.64 -7.57
CA ARG A 267 -14.32 1.49 -7.37
C ARG A 267 -14.86 2.68 -6.61
N ASN A 268 -15.96 3.25 -7.08
CA ASN A 268 -16.63 4.34 -6.41
C ASN A 268 -17.88 3.84 -5.70
N LEU A 269 -18.13 4.39 -4.53
CA LEU A 269 -19.36 4.16 -3.77
C LEU A 269 -19.79 5.43 -3.04
N VAL A 270 -21.03 5.46 -2.58
CA VAL A 270 -21.58 6.51 -1.72
C VAL A 270 -22.00 5.84 -0.43
N ILE A 271 -21.53 6.38 0.69
CA ILE A 271 -22.00 6.00 2.01
C ILE A 271 -22.88 7.09 2.59
N SER A 272 -23.83 6.71 3.46
CA SER A 272 -24.64 7.63 4.22
C SER A 272 -24.66 7.26 5.71
N GLU A 273 -24.75 8.29 6.54
CA GLU A 273 -24.97 8.21 7.96
C GLU A 273 -26.00 9.30 8.29
N ASP A 274 -27.17 8.90 8.79
CA ASP A 274 -28.33 9.78 8.98
C ASP A 274 -28.66 10.60 7.71
N THR A 275 -28.45 11.91 7.75
CA THR A 275 -28.67 12.80 6.61
C THR A 275 -27.41 13.12 5.81
N ALA A 276 -26.24 12.81 6.36
CA ALA A 276 -24.96 13.08 5.73
C ALA A 276 -24.61 12.00 4.70
N ARG A 277 -23.88 12.41 3.66
CA ARG A 277 -23.40 11.51 2.59
C ARG A 277 -21.98 11.84 2.21
N ALA A 278 -21.19 10.81 1.91
CA ALA A 278 -19.84 10.97 1.39
C ALA A 278 -19.61 10.08 0.18
N ARG A 279 -18.89 10.60 -0.81
CA ARG A 279 -18.34 9.80 -1.91
C ARG A 279 -17.05 9.16 -1.45
N VAL A 280 -16.91 7.87 -1.74
CA VAL A 280 -15.72 7.08 -1.38
C VAL A 280 -15.12 6.46 -2.62
N VAL A 281 -13.81 6.56 -2.75
CA VAL A 281 -13.02 6.00 -3.85
C VAL A 281 -12.07 4.94 -3.30
N LEU A 282 -12.31 3.69 -3.65
CA LEU A 282 -11.49 2.54 -3.27
C LEU A 282 -10.44 2.28 -4.34
N TRP A 283 -9.18 2.07 -3.94
CA TRP A 283 -8.05 1.85 -4.85
C TRP A 283 -7.39 0.49 -4.62
N GLY A 284 -6.88 -0.10 -5.71
CA GLY A 284 -6.15 -1.37 -5.68
C GLY A 284 -7.01 -2.52 -5.18
N ASP A 285 -6.48 -3.35 -4.27
CA ASP A 285 -7.16 -4.52 -3.71
C ASP A 285 -8.45 -4.16 -2.97
N ARG A 286 -8.55 -2.92 -2.40
CA ARG A 286 -9.77 -2.44 -1.73
C ARG A 286 -10.94 -2.27 -2.70
N ALA A 287 -10.66 -1.98 -3.97
CA ALA A 287 -11.69 -1.90 -5.00
C ALA A 287 -12.31 -3.26 -5.34
N LEU A 288 -11.58 -4.35 -5.09
CA LEU A 288 -11.99 -5.72 -5.40
C LEU A 288 -12.78 -6.37 -4.25
N LEU A 289 -12.93 -5.69 -3.11
CA LEU A 289 -13.67 -6.24 -1.98
C LEU A 289 -15.13 -6.54 -2.37
N PRO A 290 -15.68 -7.66 -1.89
CA PRO A 290 -17.05 -8.08 -2.20
C PRO A 290 -18.05 -7.24 -1.38
N LEU A 291 -18.34 -6.04 -1.85
CA LEU A 291 -19.24 -5.07 -1.25
C LEU A 291 -20.55 -5.00 -2.03
N VAL A 292 -21.65 -4.86 -1.32
CA VAL A 292 -22.98 -4.67 -1.89
C VAL A 292 -23.69 -3.46 -1.27
N ARG A 293 -24.72 -2.97 -1.95
CA ARG A 293 -25.58 -1.93 -1.40
C ARG A 293 -26.26 -2.43 -0.11
N GLY A 294 -26.38 -1.54 0.87
CA GLY A 294 -26.90 -1.86 2.18
C GLY A 294 -25.84 -2.33 3.18
N ASP A 295 -24.67 -2.79 2.75
CA ASP A 295 -23.59 -3.10 3.70
C ASP A 295 -23.24 -1.84 4.52
N ARG A 296 -23.07 -2.01 5.85
CA ARG A 296 -22.46 -1.00 6.71
C ARG A 296 -20.95 -1.13 6.62
N VAL A 297 -20.25 -0.03 6.36
CA VAL A 297 -18.80 -0.03 6.24
C VAL A 297 -18.16 0.89 7.27
N SER A 298 -17.06 0.41 7.84
CA SER A 298 -16.15 1.20 8.66
C SER A 298 -14.90 1.49 7.85
N LEU A 299 -14.66 2.77 7.57
CA LEU A 299 -13.49 3.26 6.83
C LEU A 299 -12.47 3.77 7.82
N TYR A 300 -11.26 3.27 7.74
CA TYR A 300 -10.15 3.69 8.59
C TYR A 300 -9.08 4.38 7.76
N ASN A 301 -8.62 5.54 8.23
CA ASN A 301 -7.56 6.32 7.60
C ASN A 301 -7.86 6.68 6.13
N ALA A 302 -9.11 7.07 5.85
CA ALA A 302 -9.52 7.59 4.55
C ALA A 302 -8.94 8.98 4.32
N GLN A 303 -8.34 9.22 3.16
CA GLN A 303 -7.78 10.53 2.81
C GLN A 303 -8.84 11.38 2.12
N LEU A 304 -9.17 12.54 2.69
CA LEU A 304 -10.03 13.50 2.03
C LEU A 304 -9.26 14.16 0.88
N LYS A 305 -9.87 14.20 -0.29
CA LYS A 305 -9.32 14.85 -1.49
C LYS A 305 -10.43 15.54 -2.25
N THR A 306 -10.05 16.58 -2.97
CA THR A 306 -10.96 17.21 -3.93
C THR A 306 -11.09 16.34 -5.18
N GLY A 307 -12.30 15.93 -5.49
CA GLY A 307 -12.61 15.17 -6.70
C GLY A 307 -12.53 16.00 -7.97
N ARG A 308 -12.72 15.37 -9.13
CA ARG A 308 -12.68 16.04 -10.43
C ARG A 308 -13.74 17.14 -10.61
N THR A 309 -14.87 17.00 -9.93
CA THR A 309 -15.98 17.97 -9.95
C THR A 309 -15.85 19.08 -8.92
N GLY A 310 -14.78 19.07 -8.11
CA GLY A 310 -14.58 20.02 -7.02
C GLY A 310 -15.16 19.54 -5.69
N ASP A 311 -15.94 18.47 -5.68
CA ASP A 311 -16.55 17.93 -4.46
C ASP A 311 -15.54 17.14 -3.62
N PRO A 312 -15.69 17.10 -2.29
CA PRO A 312 -14.84 16.29 -1.43
C PRO A 312 -15.12 14.79 -1.61
N GLU A 313 -14.07 13.99 -1.68
CA GLU A 313 -14.11 12.53 -1.81
C GLU A 313 -13.17 11.86 -0.81
N LEU A 314 -13.62 10.81 -0.13
CA LEU A 314 -12.81 9.99 0.75
C LEU A 314 -12.11 8.89 -0.03
N HIS A 315 -10.79 8.89 -0.03
CA HIS A 315 -9.96 7.93 -0.76
C HIS A 315 -9.39 6.87 0.19
N ILE A 316 -9.66 5.60 -0.09
CA ILE A 316 -9.07 4.45 0.58
C ILE A 316 -8.05 3.81 -0.36
N GLY A 317 -6.76 4.00 -0.06
CA GLY A 317 -5.63 3.40 -0.76
C GLY A 317 -4.86 2.44 0.14
N ALA A 318 -3.57 2.23 -0.17
CA ALA A 318 -2.71 1.29 0.55
C ALA A 318 -2.56 1.56 2.06
N GLY A 319 -2.73 2.81 2.51
CA GLY A 319 -2.64 3.19 3.92
C GLY A 319 -3.97 3.16 4.68
N GLY A 320 -5.09 2.98 3.97
CA GLY A 320 -6.43 2.93 4.55
C GLY A 320 -7.03 1.53 4.53
N PHE A 321 -8.05 1.32 5.35
CA PHE A 321 -8.74 0.04 5.49
C PHE A 321 -10.25 0.25 5.41
N ILE A 322 -10.94 -0.81 5.01
CA ILE A 322 -12.39 -0.88 4.99
C ILE A 322 -12.82 -2.22 5.58
N ALA A 323 -13.67 -2.19 6.59
CA ALA A 323 -14.39 -3.35 7.09
C ALA A 323 -15.85 -3.23 6.65
N ALA A 324 -16.42 -4.33 6.18
CA ALA A 324 -17.82 -4.40 5.77
C ALA A 324 -18.60 -5.33 6.69
N HIS A 325 -19.78 -4.89 7.09
CA HIS A 325 -20.71 -5.64 7.90
C HIS A 325 -22.01 -5.80 7.11
N PRO A 326 -22.52 -7.02 6.93
CA PRO A 326 -23.76 -7.26 6.22
C PRO A 326 -24.92 -6.47 6.84
N ALA A 327 -25.81 -5.97 5.99
CA ALA A 327 -26.97 -5.19 6.42
C ALA A 327 -28.10 -6.08 6.92
N GLY A 328 -28.84 -5.56 7.90
CA GLY A 328 -30.13 -6.07 8.31
C GLY A 328 -30.10 -7.34 9.17
N ARG A 329 -31.29 -7.79 9.60
CA ARG A 329 -31.46 -9.09 10.25
C ARG A 329 -31.33 -10.20 9.23
N PRO A 330 -30.56 -11.25 9.53
CA PRO A 330 -30.52 -12.43 8.68
C PRO A 330 -31.91 -13.10 8.59
N GLU A 331 -32.34 -13.35 7.36
CA GLU A 331 -33.60 -14.06 7.07
C GLU A 331 -33.28 -15.41 6.42
N ALA A 332 -33.95 -16.47 6.86
CA ALA A 332 -33.79 -17.77 6.22
C ALA A 332 -34.39 -17.73 4.82
N ILE A 333 -33.63 -18.23 3.83
CA ILE A 333 -34.07 -18.27 2.45
C ILE A 333 -33.76 -19.63 1.81
N VAL A 334 -34.57 -19.94 0.78
CA VAL A 334 -34.25 -20.95 -0.23
C VAL A 334 -34.37 -20.25 -1.57
N MET A 335 -33.31 -20.29 -2.36
CA MET A 335 -33.25 -19.58 -3.66
C MET A 335 -32.54 -20.41 -4.73
N GLU A 336 -33.08 -20.36 -5.92
CA GLU A 336 -32.44 -20.96 -7.10
C GLU A 336 -31.94 -19.82 -8.02
N GLY A 337 -30.84 -20.08 -8.71
CA GLY A 337 -30.29 -19.11 -9.65
C GLY A 337 -29.00 -19.58 -10.28
N THR A 338 -28.46 -18.73 -11.14
CA THR A 338 -27.20 -18.97 -11.85
C THR A 338 -26.04 -18.30 -11.13
N VAL A 339 -24.95 -19.03 -10.94
CA VAL A 339 -23.71 -18.49 -10.35
C VAL A 339 -23.00 -17.60 -11.36
N ILE A 340 -22.75 -16.36 -11.00
CA ILE A 340 -21.97 -15.41 -11.77
C ILE A 340 -20.72 -15.03 -10.98
N VAL A 341 -19.54 -15.48 -11.44
CA VAL A 341 -18.26 -15.11 -10.85
C VAL A 341 -17.71 -13.89 -11.56
N THR A 342 -17.41 -12.85 -10.81
CA THR A 342 -16.86 -11.58 -11.29
C THR A 342 -15.59 -11.23 -10.49
N ARG A 343 -14.92 -10.13 -10.85
CA ARG A 343 -13.81 -9.58 -10.06
C ARG A 343 -14.24 -9.04 -8.68
N GLU A 344 -15.53 -8.79 -8.52
CA GLU A 344 -16.14 -8.19 -7.32
C GLU A 344 -16.64 -9.25 -6.34
N GLY A 345 -16.63 -10.52 -6.74
CA GLY A 345 -17.11 -11.65 -5.98
C GLY A 345 -17.97 -12.62 -6.79
N THR A 346 -18.51 -13.59 -6.10
CA THR A 346 -19.44 -14.59 -6.65
C THR A 346 -20.86 -14.17 -6.33
N PHE A 347 -21.72 -14.15 -7.35
CA PHE A 347 -23.11 -13.75 -7.22
C PHE A 347 -24.05 -14.88 -7.63
N LEU A 348 -25.21 -14.95 -6.97
CA LEU A 348 -26.35 -15.75 -7.38
C LEU A 348 -27.34 -14.82 -8.10
N ASP A 349 -27.61 -15.06 -9.35
CA ASP A 349 -28.59 -14.33 -10.18
C ASP A 349 -29.83 -15.19 -10.35
N ASN A 350 -30.96 -14.72 -9.83
CA ASN A 350 -32.24 -15.41 -9.94
C ASN A 350 -33.11 -14.92 -11.11
N GLY A 351 -32.53 -14.07 -11.98
CA GLY A 351 -33.22 -13.47 -13.12
C GLY A 351 -33.89 -12.12 -12.81
N ALA A 352 -34.11 -11.79 -11.56
CA ALA A 352 -34.65 -10.50 -11.12
C ALA A 352 -33.61 -9.69 -10.36
N ASP A 353 -32.93 -10.33 -9.41
CA ASP A 353 -31.97 -9.72 -8.51
C ASP A 353 -30.67 -10.53 -8.47
N ARG A 354 -29.59 -9.86 -8.03
CA ARG A 354 -28.28 -10.46 -7.81
C ARG A 354 -27.90 -10.33 -6.34
N PHE A 355 -27.46 -11.46 -5.77
CA PHE A 355 -27.06 -11.55 -4.38
C PHE A 355 -25.58 -12.00 -4.32
N LEU A 356 -24.78 -11.30 -3.60
CA LEU A 356 -23.41 -11.74 -3.29
C LEU A 356 -23.50 -13.02 -2.44
N ILE A 357 -22.85 -14.09 -2.87
CA ILE A 357 -22.81 -15.38 -2.17
C ILE A 357 -21.39 -15.73 -1.77
N SER A 358 -21.23 -16.23 -0.54
CA SER A 358 -19.94 -16.72 -0.05
C SER A 358 -19.71 -18.15 -0.52
N GLY A 359 -18.47 -18.48 -0.92
CA GLY A 359 -18.06 -19.82 -1.35
C GLY A 359 -17.40 -19.83 -2.72
N ASP A 360 -16.61 -20.87 -2.96
CA ASP A 360 -15.99 -21.13 -4.27
C ASP A 360 -16.97 -21.94 -5.12
N LEU A 361 -17.73 -21.22 -5.95
CA LEU A 361 -18.79 -21.79 -6.78
C LEU A 361 -18.43 -21.59 -8.27
N PRO A 362 -18.61 -22.61 -9.11
CA PRO A 362 -18.27 -22.53 -10.53
C PRO A 362 -19.19 -21.58 -11.29
N HIS A 363 -18.60 -20.71 -12.12
CA HIS A 363 -19.33 -19.79 -12.96
C HIS A 363 -20.28 -20.51 -13.94
N GLY A 364 -21.49 -19.96 -14.09
CA GLY A 364 -22.50 -20.45 -15.03
C GLY A 364 -23.26 -21.69 -14.55
N GLN A 365 -23.03 -22.17 -13.33
CA GLN A 365 -23.82 -23.26 -12.75
C GLN A 365 -25.14 -22.76 -12.20
N GLU A 366 -26.19 -23.54 -12.42
CA GLU A 366 -27.47 -23.38 -11.73
C GLU A 366 -27.40 -24.11 -10.38
N ILE A 367 -27.73 -23.40 -9.32
CA ILE A 367 -27.68 -23.92 -7.96
C ILE A 367 -28.97 -23.58 -7.22
N ARG A 368 -29.29 -24.43 -6.23
CA ARG A 368 -30.26 -24.14 -5.16
C ARG A 368 -29.48 -23.92 -3.89
N VAL A 369 -29.76 -22.79 -3.25
CA VAL A 369 -29.10 -22.39 -2.01
C VAL A 369 -30.13 -22.33 -0.91
N GLU A 370 -29.81 -22.97 0.22
CA GLU A 370 -30.49 -22.76 1.50
C GLU A 370 -29.52 -22.04 2.43
N GLY A 371 -29.97 -20.98 3.09
CA GLY A 371 -29.09 -20.20 3.94
C GLY A 371 -29.75 -18.97 4.52
N MET A 372 -28.93 -18.00 4.91
CA MET A 372 -29.37 -16.75 5.49
C MET A 372 -29.09 -15.61 4.52
N ARG A 373 -30.10 -14.79 4.28
CA ARG A 373 -29.97 -13.55 3.50
C ARG A 373 -29.88 -12.34 4.44
N SER A 374 -28.94 -11.44 4.16
CA SER A 374 -28.83 -10.14 4.81
C SER A 374 -28.65 -9.08 3.71
N GLY A 375 -29.70 -8.29 3.44
CA GLY A 375 -29.66 -7.33 2.33
C GLY A 375 -29.46 -8.01 0.96
N GLU A 376 -28.43 -7.60 0.24
CA GLU A 376 -28.03 -8.18 -1.05
C GLU A 376 -26.94 -9.29 -0.90
N ARG A 377 -26.79 -9.88 0.28
CA ARG A 377 -25.81 -10.92 0.59
C ARG A 377 -26.50 -12.20 1.06
N ILE A 378 -26.00 -13.35 0.58
CA ILE A 378 -26.41 -14.68 1.02
C ILE A 378 -25.25 -15.40 1.66
N THR A 379 -25.46 -15.90 2.88
CA THR A 379 -24.55 -16.85 3.53
C THR A 379 -25.16 -18.24 3.40
N PRO A 380 -24.61 -19.11 2.54
CA PRO A 380 -25.18 -20.44 2.31
C PRO A 380 -24.92 -21.35 3.52
N ALA A 381 -25.93 -22.10 3.91
CA ALA A 381 -25.81 -23.26 4.81
C ALA A 381 -25.66 -24.54 3.99
N SER A 382 -26.35 -24.64 2.85
CA SER A 382 -26.20 -25.72 1.89
C SER A 382 -26.30 -25.21 0.48
N VAL A 383 -25.62 -25.87 -0.45
CA VAL A 383 -25.65 -25.58 -1.88
C VAL A 383 -25.84 -26.90 -2.63
N GLU A 384 -26.90 -26.97 -3.44
CA GLU A 384 -27.20 -28.08 -4.33
C GLU A 384 -26.97 -27.63 -5.78
N ILE A 385 -26.16 -28.37 -6.52
CA ILE A 385 -25.96 -28.13 -7.95
C ILE A 385 -27.13 -28.73 -8.72
N LEU A 386 -27.89 -27.87 -9.40
CA LEU A 386 -28.97 -28.30 -10.24
C LEU A 386 -28.43 -28.86 -11.56
N ARG A 387 -28.82 -30.10 -11.89
CA ARG A 387 -28.42 -30.68 -13.17
C ARG A 387 -29.22 -30.00 -14.29
N LYS A 388 -28.52 -29.42 -15.28
CA LYS A 388 -29.18 -28.94 -16.50
C LYS A 388 -29.88 -30.11 -17.16
N ASP A 389 -31.19 -30.00 -17.34
CA ASP A 389 -31.96 -30.91 -18.19
C ASP A 389 -31.65 -30.57 -19.69
N THR A 390 -30.56 -31.18 -20.17
CA THR A 390 -30.10 -31.01 -21.54
C THR A 390 -31.15 -31.45 -22.56
N GLY A 391 -32.03 -32.38 -22.19
CA GLY A 391 -33.16 -32.81 -23.03
C GLY A 391 -34.17 -31.69 -23.28
N LYS A 392 -34.53 -30.97 -22.20
CA LYS A 392 -35.45 -29.83 -22.27
C LYS A 392 -34.86 -28.65 -23.03
N LEU A 393 -33.56 -28.41 -22.91
CA LEU A 393 -32.83 -27.39 -23.67
C LEU A 393 -32.77 -27.69 -25.15
N CYS A 394 -32.51 -28.96 -25.52
CA CYS A 394 -32.52 -29.42 -26.91
C CYS A 394 -33.91 -29.34 -27.51
N SER A 395 -34.99 -29.65 -26.78
CA SER A 395 -36.37 -29.52 -27.23
C SER A 395 -36.73 -28.05 -27.47
N LEU A 396 -36.38 -27.13 -26.57
CA LEU A 396 -36.62 -25.69 -26.76
C LEU A 396 -35.83 -25.08 -27.92
N LEU A 397 -34.58 -25.51 -28.10
CA LEU A 397 -33.77 -25.10 -29.27
C LEU A 397 -34.36 -25.62 -30.58
N ALA A 398 -34.93 -26.85 -30.62
CA ALA A 398 -35.60 -27.40 -31.78
C ALA A 398 -36.91 -26.64 -32.11
N GLU A 399 -37.69 -26.27 -31.09
CA GLU A 399 -38.89 -25.41 -31.26
C GLU A 399 -38.53 -24.04 -31.83
N LEU A 400 -37.49 -23.39 -31.30
CA LEU A 400 -37.02 -22.08 -31.79
C LEU A 400 -36.43 -22.16 -33.21
N ALA A 401 -35.81 -23.27 -33.59
CA ALA A 401 -35.28 -23.49 -34.92
C ALA A 401 -36.35 -23.87 -35.95
N GLY A 402 -37.47 -24.46 -35.49
CA GLY A 402 -38.63 -24.83 -36.35
C GLY A 402 -39.62 -23.69 -36.60
N THR A 403 -39.42 -22.52 -36.00
CA THR A 403 -40.30 -21.33 -36.16
C THR A 403 -39.75 -20.29 -37.13
N ARG A 404 -38.84 -20.67 -38.02
CA ARG A 404 -38.32 -19.83 -39.12
C ARG A 404 -38.85 -20.30 -40.48
#